data_3a8db41215c1a9309b7573422ec6e31f
#
_entry.id   3a8db41215c1a9309b7573422ec6e31f
#
_cell.length_a   1.000
_cell.length_b   1.000
_cell.length_c   1.000
_cell.angle_alpha   90.00
_cell.angle_beta   90.00
_cell.angle_gamma   90.00
#
_symmetry.space_group_name_H-M   'P 1'
#
loop_
_entity.id
_entity.type
_entity.pdbx_description
1 polymer ?
#
loop_
_entity_poly.entity_id
_entity_poly.type
_entity_poly.pdbx_seq_one_letter_code
_entity_poly.pdbx_strand_id
1 'polypeptide(L)'
;MSFPVTDVLEAGRIYRSIGKIPTDLLRAEIYRAWERSHLQGANPYALQAEKLSGLDTERLVESSTYLINAARPYFRILSQAVGRESHAVMLSNHHAVLLDVFGDEETIHRTEGFPVPGTLMSEAVAGANGIGTPLAEESYTEIVAAEHFIEGFHPFSCQGTPLRNEQGEIVGVLSISARSPDVRQRLKEILICAAHGIEAEFLVANLEKDVR
;
A
#
# COMPACT_ATOMS: atom_id res chain seq x y z
N MET A 1 8.56 -13.40 12.96
CA MET A 1 10.04 -13.22 12.98
C MET A 1 10.40 -12.40 11.76
N SER A 2 11.19 -11.33 11.90
CA SER A 2 11.74 -10.62 10.74
C SER A 2 12.99 -11.36 10.27
N PHE A 3 13.11 -11.56 8.95
CA PHE A 3 14.35 -12.07 8.37
C PHE A 3 15.40 -10.94 8.34
N PRO A 4 16.69 -11.27 8.44
CA PRO A 4 17.76 -10.30 8.20
C PRO A 4 17.63 -9.68 6.81
N VAL A 5 17.99 -8.41 6.67
CA VAL A 5 17.96 -7.71 5.36
C VAL A 5 18.83 -8.44 4.32
N THR A 6 19.92 -9.07 4.77
CA THR A 6 20.80 -9.88 3.93
C THR A 6 20.09 -11.06 3.27
N ASP A 7 19.17 -11.71 3.97
CA ASP A 7 18.45 -12.88 3.45
C ASP A 7 17.46 -12.46 2.37
N VAL A 8 16.74 -11.36 2.57
CA VAL A 8 15.81 -10.80 1.56
C VAL A 8 16.57 -10.35 0.30
N LEU A 9 17.73 -9.72 0.45
CA LEU A 9 18.58 -9.36 -0.68
C LEU A 9 19.08 -10.58 -1.44
N GLU A 10 19.48 -11.63 -0.73
CA GLU A 10 19.90 -12.90 -1.34
C GLU A 10 18.71 -13.60 -2.04
N ALA A 11 17.52 -13.58 -1.44
CA ALA A 11 16.30 -14.07 -2.10
C ALA A 11 16.05 -13.34 -3.43
N GLY A 12 16.18 -12.02 -3.45
CA GLY A 12 16.05 -11.22 -4.67
C GLY A 12 17.11 -11.55 -5.72
N ARG A 13 18.35 -11.80 -5.29
CA ARG A 13 19.43 -12.21 -6.19
C ARG A 13 19.16 -13.58 -6.82
N ILE A 14 18.75 -14.56 -6.04
CA ILE A 14 18.41 -15.91 -6.51
C ILE A 14 17.23 -15.81 -7.50
N TYR A 15 16.16 -15.11 -7.11
CA TYR A 15 14.99 -14.95 -7.97
C TYR A 15 15.35 -14.34 -9.32
N ARG A 16 16.09 -13.23 -9.35
CA ARG A 16 16.50 -12.57 -10.60
C ARG A 16 17.44 -13.41 -11.46
N SER A 17 18.23 -14.29 -10.85
CA SER A 17 19.19 -15.12 -11.61
C SER A 17 18.59 -16.39 -12.22
N ILE A 18 17.67 -17.04 -11.52
CA ILE A 18 17.14 -18.37 -11.92
C ILE A 18 15.61 -18.47 -11.84
N GLY A 19 14.88 -17.39 -11.52
CA GLY A 19 13.43 -17.37 -11.43
C GLY A 19 12.85 -18.15 -10.22
N LYS A 20 13.68 -18.59 -9.28
CA LYS A 20 13.24 -19.36 -8.11
C LYS A 20 13.08 -18.46 -6.89
N ILE A 21 11.91 -18.49 -6.26
CA ILE A 21 11.66 -17.80 -5.00
C ILE A 21 12.04 -18.72 -3.84
N PRO A 22 13.06 -18.38 -3.02
CA PRO A 22 13.48 -19.22 -1.89
C PRO A 22 12.51 -19.08 -0.71
N THR A 23 12.03 -20.20 -0.17
CA THR A 23 11.07 -20.23 0.94
C THR A 23 11.69 -19.97 2.31
N ASP A 24 12.99 -20.18 2.43
CA ASP A 24 13.78 -20.13 3.67
C ASP A 24 14.43 -18.75 3.92
N LEU A 25 14.33 -17.84 2.96
CA LEU A 25 14.91 -16.50 3.02
C LEU A 25 13.86 -15.37 3.10
N LEU A 26 12.57 -15.71 3.10
CA LEU A 26 11.47 -14.75 3.12
C LEU A 26 10.45 -15.12 4.20
N ARG A 27 9.81 -14.10 4.78
CA ARG A 27 8.62 -14.29 5.61
C ARG A 27 7.52 -14.94 4.77
N ALA A 28 6.68 -15.77 5.39
CA ALA A 28 5.67 -16.54 4.68
C ALA A 28 4.71 -15.66 3.84
N GLU A 29 4.31 -14.51 4.37
CA GLU A 29 3.46 -13.54 3.66
C GLU A 29 4.19 -12.91 2.47
N ILE A 30 5.50 -12.64 2.59
CA ILE A 30 6.31 -12.07 1.49
C ILE A 30 6.55 -13.13 0.40
N TYR A 31 6.83 -14.36 0.81
CA TYR A 31 6.94 -15.48 -0.14
C TYR A 31 5.66 -15.61 -0.98
N ARG A 32 4.47 -15.66 -0.34
CA ARG A 32 3.19 -15.74 -1.07
C ARG A 32 2.96 -14.54 -1.99
N ALA A 33 3.29 -13.34 -1.53
CA ALA A 33 3.17 -12.12 -2.33
C ALA A 33 4.09 -12.15 -3.56
N TRP A 34 5.33 -12.59 -3.41
CA TRP A 34 6.25 -12.75 -4.53
C TRP A 34 5.80 -13.83 -5.50
N GLU A 35 5.28 -14.96 -4.99
CA GLU A 35 4.74 -16.04 -5.81
C GLU A 35 3.54 -15.55 -6.66
N ARG A 36 2.57 -14.84 -6.05
CA ARG A 36 1.46 -14.22 -6.79
C ARG A 36 1.95 -13.20 -7.81
N SER A 37 2.89 -12.33 -7.44
CA SER A 37 3.48 -11.33 -8.33
C SER A 37 4.15 -11.97 -9.54
N HIS A 38 4.94 -13.03 -9.32
CA HIS A 38 5.59 -13.80 -10.38
C HIS A 38 4.58 -14.47 -11.32
N LEU A 39 3.59 -15.18 -10.76
CA LEU A 39 2.58 -15.89 -11.54
C LEU A 39 1.69 -14.93 -12.36
N GLN A 40 1.49 -13.71 -11.88
CA GLN A 40 0.71 -12.68 -12.55
C GLN A 40 1.54 -11.84 -13.54
N GLY A 41 2.85 -12.07 -13.62
CA GLY A 41 3.73 -11.46 -14.61
C GLY A 41 4.28 -10.08 -14.25
N ALA A 42 4.28 -9.69 -12.96
CA ALA A 42 4.91 -8.45 -12.53
C ALA A 42 6.41 -8.42 -12.89
N ASN A 43 6.91 -7.27 -13.33
CA ASN A 43 8.31 -7.10 -13.71
C ASN A 43 9.16 -6.68 -12.50
N PRO A 44 10.05 -7.55 -11.95
CA PRO A 44 10.84 -7.22 -10.77
C PRO A 44 11.85 -6.08 -10.99
N TYR A 45 12.18 -5.77 -12.24
CA TYR A 45 13.12 -4.70 -12.60
C TYR A 45 12.42 -3.34 -12.83
N ALA A 46 11.10 -3.28 -12.68
CA ALA A 46 10.37 -2.03 -12.86
C ALA A 46 10.82 -0.99 -11.82
N LEU A 47 11.06 0.23 -12.27
CA LEU A 47 11.40 1.37 -11.40
C LEU A 47 10.17 2.14 -10.93
N GLN A 48 9.03 1.93 -11.60
CA GLN A 48 7.75 2.54 -11.25
C GLN A 48 6.61 1.62 -11.67
N ALA A 49 5.46 1.77 -11.02
CA ALA A 49 4.23 1.08 -11.42
C ALA A 49 3.52 1.85 -12.55
N GLU A 50 2.77 1.12 -13.38
CA GLU A 50 1.92 1.71 -14.41
C GLU A 50 0.79 2.53 -13.80
N LYS A 51 0.21 3.43 -14.61
CA LYS A 51 -0.92 4.25 -14.18
C LYS A 51 -1.96 4.42 -15.28
N LEU A 52 -3.18 4.71 -14.87
CA LEU A 52 -4.29 5.06 -15.73
C LEU A 52 -4.00 6.35 -16.53
N SER A 53 -4.76 6.57 -17.59
CA SER A 53 -4.79 7.87 -18.27
C SER A 53 -5.27 8.98 -17.31
N GLY A 54 -4.93 10.24 -17.61
CA GLY A 54 -5.38 11.37 -16.81
C GLY A 54 -6.91 11.42 -16.68
N LEU A 55 -7.63 11.23 -17.79
CA LEU A 55 -9.10 11.24 -17.81
C LEU A 55 -9.72 10.09 -16.99
N ASP A 56 -9.16 8.88 -17.07
CA ASP A 56 -9.67 7.75 -16.28
C ASP A 56 -9.36 7.93 -14.81
N THR A 57 -8.21 8.52 -14.47
CA THR A 57 -7.86 8.89 -13.11
C THR A 57 -8.84 9.90 -12.52
N GLU A 58 -9.17 10.97 -13.27
CA GLU A 58 -10.14 11.99 -12.84
C GLU A 58 -11.51 11.37 -12.56
N ARG A 59 -12.03 10.56 -13.48
CA ARG A 59 -13.31 9.85 -13.31
C ARG A 59 -13.29 8.92 -12.10
N LEU A 60 -12.20 8.20 -11.89
CA LEU A 60 -12.04 7.31 -10.75
C LEU A 60 -12.05 8.08 -9.43
N VAL A 61 -11.27 9.14 -9.32
CA VAL A 61 -11.20 9.99 -8.12
C VAL A 61 -12.57 10.62 -7.84
N GLU A 62 -13.27 11.14 -8.87
CA GLU A 62 -14.61 11.71 -8.73
C GLU A 62 -15.62 10.67 -8.21
N SER A 63 -15.65 9.46 -8.79
CA SER A 63 -16.54 8.38 -8.35
C SER A 63 -16.18 7.83 -6.95
N SER A 64 -14.96 8.05 -6.47
CA SER A 64 -14.44 7.61 -5.18
C SER A 64 -14.46 8.70 -4.10
N THR A 65 -15.07 9.85 -4.37
CA THR A 65 -15.06 11.04 -3.50
C THR A 65 -15.53 10.72 -2.08
N TYR A 66 -16.50 9.82 -1.94
CA TYR A 66 -17.00 9.39 -0.63
C TYR A 66 -15.90 8.73 0.22
N LEU A 67 -15.18 7.75 -0.34
CA LEU A 67 -14.07 7.05 0.33
C LEU A 67 -12.93 8.03 0.68
N ILE A 68 -12.59 8.92 -0.26
CA ILE A 68 -11.55 9.93 -0.07
C ILE A 68 -11.91 10.88 1.08
N ASN A 69 -13.15 11.37 1.13
CA ASN A 69 -13.60 12.31 2.17
C ASN A 69 -13.61 11.65 3.56
N ALA A 70 -14.01 10.39 3.66
CA ALA A 70 -13.95 9.63 4.91
C ALA A 70 -12.51 9.44 5.40
N ALA A 71 -11.55 9.23 4.49
CA ALA A 71 -10.15 8.97 4.84
C ALA A 71 -9.33 10.23 5.16
N ARG A 72 -9.60 11.37 4.53
CA ARG A 72 -8.81 12.60 4.65
C ARG A 72 -8.56 13.10 6.07
N PRO A 73 -9.51 13.09 7.03
CA PRO A 73 -9.24 13.48 8.42
C PRO A 73 -8.11 12.65 9.05
N TYR A 74 -8.04 11.37 8.72
CA TYR A 74 -7.07 10.42 9.27
C TYR A 74 -5.68 10.56 8.64
N PHE A 75 -5.56 11.09 7.43
CA PHE A 75 -4.25 11.32 6.79
C PHE A 75 -3.35 12.23 7.64
N ARG A 76 -3.92 13.30 8.19
CA ARG A 76 -3.18 14.22 9.07
C ARG A 76 -2.73 13.54 10.36
N ILE A 77 -3.59 12.72 10.95
CA ILE A 77 -3.28 11.97 12.18
C ILE A 77 -2.12 11.00 11.90
N LEU A 78 -2.19 10.26 10.82
CA LEU A 78 -1.16 9.31 10.41
C LEU A 78 0.15 10.01 10.08
N SER A 79 0.12 11.09 9.31
CA SER A 79 1.30 11.89 9.00
C SER A 79 1.97 12.47 10.25
N GLN A 80 1.19 12.97 11.21
CA GLN A 80 1.71 13.43 12.50
C GLN A 80 2.33 12.31 13.34
N ALA A 81 1.79 11.10 13.26
CA ALA A 81 2.31 9.93 13.97
C ALA A 81 3.68 9.48 13.42
N VAL A 82 3.91 9.61 12.12
CA VAL A 82 5.23 9.38 11.50
C VAL A 82 6.23 10.44 11.96
N GLY A 83 5.79 11.66 12.15
CA GLY A 83 6.62 12.77 12.61
C GLY A 83 7.41 13.43 11.48
N ARG A 84 8.73 13.56 11.65
CA ARG A 84 9.62 14.28 10.70
C ARG A 84 10.25 13.39 9.64
N GLU A 85 10.00 12.09 9.69
CA GLU A 85 10.51 11.16 8.70
C GLU A 85 9.82 11.37 7.35
N SER A 86 10.57 11.17 6.27
CA SER A 86 10.03 11.21 4.90
C SER A 86 8.99 10.11 4.70
N HIS A 87 7.75 10.49 4.40
CA HIS A 87 6.61 9.57 4.35
C HIS A 87 5.50 10.03 3.42
N ALA A 88 4.64 9.09 3.08
CA ALA A 88 3.35 9.36 2.45
C ALA A 88 2.27 8.43 3.00
N VAL A 89 1.09 8.96 3.23
CA VAL A 89 -0.15 8.22 3.50
C VAL A 89 -0.89 8.08 2.17
N MET A 90 -1.31 6.88 1.85
CA MET A 90 -1.91 6.54 0.56
C MET A 90 -3.25 5.84 0.77
N LEU A 91 -4.20 6.13 -0.11
CA LEU A 91 -5.51 5.49 -0.19
C LEU A 91 -5.72 4.90 -1.56
N SER A 92 -6.13 3.64 -1.64
CA SER A 92 -6.57 3.00 -2.88
C SER A 92 -8.03 2.56 -2.82
N ASN A 93 -8.60 2.23 -3.98
CA ASN A 93 -9.85 1.50 -4.06
C ASN A 93 -9.62 -0.02 -3.92
N HIS A 94 -10.71 -0.79 -4.00
CA HIS A 94 -10.69 -2.27 -3.94
C HIS A 94 -10.05 -2.96 -5.16
N HIS A 95 -9.70 -2.23 -6.20
CA HIS A 95 -8.90 -2.72 -7.34
C HIS A 95 -7.41 -2.36 -7.20
N ALA A 96 -6.97 -1.91 -6.03
CA ALA A 96 -5.62 -1.43 -5.78
C ALA A 96 -5.19 -0.28 -6.71
N VAL A 97 -6.11 0.57 -7.16
CA VAL A 97 -5.78 1.81 -7.88
C VAL A 97 -5.71 2.96 -6.87
N LEU A 98 -4.60 3.69 -6.90
CA LEU A 98 -4.36 4.78 -5.96
C LEU A 98 -5.34 5.95 -6.22
N LEU A 99 -6.00 6.41 -5.15
CA LEU A 99 -7.02 7.48 -5.19
C LEU A 99 -6.51 8.81 -4.65
N ASP A 100 -5.75 8.76 -3.55
CA ASP A 100 -5.25 9.97 -2.89
C ASP A 100 -3.92 9.69 -2.19
N VAL A 101 -3.08 10.73 -2.09
CA VAL A 101 -1.76 10.70 -1.46
C VAL A 101 -1.58 11.95 -0.61
N PHE A 102 -1.11 11.79 0.62
CA PHE A 102 -0.81 12.89 1.53
C PHE A 102 0.50 12.60 2.28
N GLY A 103 1.40 13.55 2.31
CA GLY A 103 2.69 13.37 3.00
C GLY A 103 3.60 14.57 2.82
N ASP A 104 4.90 14.36 3.03
CA ASP A 104 5.87 15.41 2.83
C ASP A 104 6.17 15.63 1.33
N GLU A 105 6.47 16.89 1.02
CA GLU A 105 6.70 17.34 -0.36
C GLU A 105 7.90 16.65 -1.02
N GLU A 106 8.93 16.32 -0.25
CA GLU A 106 10.12 15.65 -0.78
C GLU A 106 9.80 14.22 -1.23
N THR A 107 9.03 13.48 -0.44
CA THR A 107 8.62 12.12 -0.80
C THR A 107 7.69 12.11 -2.01
N ILE A 108 6.67 12.97 -2.02
CA ILE A 108 5.62 12.93 -3.05
C ILE A 108 6.10 13.53 -4.37
N HIS A 109 6.79 14.68 -4.34
CA HIS A 109 7.07 15.45 -5.56
C HIS A 109 8.51 15.35 -6.05
N ARG A 110 9.47 14.98 -5.19
CA ARG A 110 10.89 14.90 -5.56
C ARG A 110 11.41 13.47 -5.73
N THR A 111 10.65 12.47 -5.34
CA THR A 111 11.02 11.08 -5.59
C THR A 111 10.53 10.67 -6.97
N GLU A 112 11.46 10.43 -7.88
CA GLU A 112 11.14 9.95 -9.22
C GLU A 112 10.39 8.62 -9.14
N GLY A 113 9.31 8.50 -9.90
CA GLY A 113 8.48 7.28 -9.94
C GLY A 113 7.62 7.03 -8.70
N PHE A 114 7.54 7.99 -7.75
CA PHE A 114 6.65 7.83 -6.59
C PHE A 114 5.18 7.69 -7.03
N PRO A 115 4.42 6.75 -6.45
CA PRO A 115 3.02 6.53 -6.81
C PRO A 115 2.15 7.78 -6.56
N VAL A 116 1.34 8.12 -7.56
CA VAL A 116 0.36 9.23 -7.52
C VAL A 116 -1.04 8.70 -7.83
N PRO A 117 -2.12 9.48 -7.64
CA PRO A 117 -3.46 9.03 -8.03
C PRO A 117 -3.51 8.48 -9.46
N GLY A 118 -4.22 7.36 -9.62
CA GLY A 118 -4.27 6.57 -10.86
C GLY A 118 -3.20 5.48 -10.99
N THR A 119 -2.19 5.42 -10.11
CA THR A 119 -1.19 4.34 -10.14
C THR A 119 -1.80 2.99 -9.80
N LEU A 120 -1.47 1.96 -10.58
CA LEU A 120 -1.93 0.58 -10.43
C LEU A 120 -1.03 -0.18 -9.46
N MET A 121 -1.55 -0.44 -8.25
CA MET A 121 -0.79 -1.03 -7.15
C MET A 121 -1.10 -2.51 -6.91
N SER A 122 -1.83 -3.17 -7.82
CA SER A 122 -2.07 -4.62 -7.72
C SER A 122 -0.77 -5.42 -7.81
N GLU A 123 -0.73 -6.60 -7.21
CA GLU A 123 0.44 -7.48 -7.30
C GLU A 123 0.75 -7.93 -8.74
N ALA A 124 -0.22 -7.89 -9.65
CA ALA A 124 -0.03 -8.15 -11.07
C ALA A 124 0.82 -7.06 -11.78
N VAL A 125 0.77 -5.81 -11.31
CA VAL A 125 1.46 -4.68 -11.92
C VAL A 125 2.67 -4.24 -11.10
N ALA A 126 2.45 -3.97 -9.83
CA ALA A 126 3.47 -3.42 -8.91
C ALA A 126 4.14 -4.49 -8.04
N GLY A 127 3.77 -5.76 -8.20
CA GLY A 127 4.26 -6.85 -7.35
C GLY A 127 3.90 -6.65 -5.88
N ALA A 128 4.58 -7.37 -4.99
CA ALA A 128 4.42 -7.20 -3.54
C ALA A 128 4.67 -5.75 -3.12
N ASN A 129 3.67 -5.11 -2.50
CA ASN A 129 3.73 -3.71 -2.08
C ASN A 129 2.70 -3.40 -0.97
N GLY A 130 2.79 -2.21 -0.38
CA GLY A 130 1.97 -1.79 0.76
C GLY A 130 0.47 -1.56 0.48
N ILE A 131 -0.01 -1.79 -0.75
CA ILE A 131 -1.42 -1.67 -1.14
C ILE A 131 -1.93 -2.99 -1.72
N GLY A 132 -1.27 -3.53 -2.73
CA GLY A 132 -1.70 -4.76 -3.40
C GLY A 132 -1.62 -5.99 -2.49
N THR A 133 -0.58 -6.08 -1.66
CA THR A 133 -0.39 -7.22 -0.75
C THR A 133 -1.42 -7.25 0.39
N PRO A 134 -1.69 -6.14 1.15
CA PRO A 134 -2.78 -6.17 2.13
C PRO A 134 -4.15 -6.47 1.51
N LEU A 135 -4.40 -6.03 0.27
CA LEU A 135 -5.62 -6.37 -0.44
C LEU A 135 -5.71 -7.87 -0.74
N ALA A 136 -4.63 -8.48 -1.22
CA ALA A 136 -4.57 -9.91 -1.55
C ALA A 136 -4.57 -10.84 -0.32
N GLU A 137 -3.97 -10.40 0.80
CA GLU A 137 -3.98 -11.12 2.08
C GLU A 137 -5.24 -10.81 2.92
N GLU A 138 -6.07 -9.87 2.50
CA GLU A 138 -7.26 -9.36 3.22
C GLU A 138 -6.98 -8.96 4.67
N SER A 139 -5.76 -8.55 4.97
CA SER A 139 -5.27 -8.25 6.31
C SER A 139 -4.16 -7.20 6.30
N TYR A 140 -3.85 -6.68 7.50
CA TYR A 140 -2.66 -5.84 7.65
C TYR A 140 -1.40 -6.56 7.19
N THR A 141 -0.60 -5.89 6.37
CA THR A 141 0.72 -6.35 5.96
C THR A 141 1.77 -5.25 6.07
N GLU A 142 3.02 -5.66 6.24
CA GLU A 142 4.20 -4.81 6.20
C GLU A 142 5.16 -5.33 5.13
N ILE A 143 5.63 -4.43 4.28
CA ILE A 143 6.58 -4.72 3.20
C ILE A 143 7.80 -3.81 3.38
N VAL A 144 8.96 -4.39 3.57
CA VAL A 144 10.15 -3.67 4.00
C VAL A 144 11.23 -3.68 2.93
N ALA A 145 11.58 -2.50 2.43
CA ALA A 145 12.71 -2.33 1.51
C ALA A 145 12.69 -3.37 0.38
N ALA A 146 13.73 -4.23 0.30
CA ALA A 146 13.85 -5.26 -0.73
C ALA A 146 12.79 -6.37 -0.66
N GLU A 147 11.87 -6.37 0.31
CA GLU A 147 10.68 -7.21 0.29
C GLU A 147 9.67 -6.76 -0.78
N HIS A 148 9.72 -5.50 -1.22
CA HIS A 148 8.97 -5.07 -2.40
C HIS A 148 9.47 -5.84 -3.63
N PHE A 149 8.53 -6.24 -4.49
CA PHE A 149 8.88 -7.06 -5.64
C PHE A 149 9.59 -6.25 -6.73
N ILE A 150 9.12 -5.02 -7.01
CA ILE A 150 9.74 -4.14 -8.00
C ILE A 150 10.85 -3.27 -7.38
N GLU A 151 11.96 -3.09 -8.11
CA GLU A 151 13.14 -2.36 -7.63
C GLU A 151 12.83 -0.90 -7.24
N GLY A 152 11.94 -0.24 -7.95
CA GLY A 152 11.59 1.16 -7.69
C GLY A 152 11.02 1.40 -6.28
N PHE A 153 10.51 0.37 -5.60
CA PHE A 153 9.93 0.49 -4.27
C PHE A 153 10.90 0.07 -3.14
N HIS A 154 12.08 -0.44 -3.46
CA HIS A 154 13.09 -0.83 -2.44
C HIS A 154 13.50 0.30 -1.48
N PRO A 155 13.50 1.59 -1.85
CA PRO A 155 13.82 2.66 -0.91
C PRO A 155 12.79 2.83 0.23
N PHE A 156 11.63 2.20 0.13
CA PHE A 156 10.51 2.40 1.05
C PHE A 156 10.23 1.19 1.93
N SER A 157 9.66 1.46 3.10
CA SER A 157 9.00 0.47 3.94
C SER A 157 7.55 0.87 4.08
N CYS A 158 6.63 -0.02 3.72
CA CYS A 158 5.21 0.24 3.62
C CYS A 158 4.43 -0.62 4.61
N GLN A 159 3.40 -0.05 5.19
CA GLN A 159 2.40 -0.75 5.98
C GLN A 159 1.04 -0.47 5.37
N GLY A 160 0.21 -1.49 5.23
CA GLY A 160 -1.12 -1.34 4.66
C GLY A 160 -2.16 -2.19 5.39
N THR A 161 -3.38 -1.70 5.40
CA THR A 161 -4.54 -2.41 5.98
C THR A 161 -5.76 -2.20 5.09
N PRO A 162 -6.56 -3.25 4.80
CA PRO A 162 -7.80 -3.08 4.07
C PRO A 162 -8.82 -2.26 4.87
N LEU A 163 -9.66 -1.54 4.13
CA LEU A 163 -10.83 -0.83 4.63
C LEU A 163 -12.08 -1.59 4.22
N ARG A 164 -12.99 -1.81 5.16
CA ARG A 164 -14.22 -2.60 4.92
C ARG A 164 -15.46 -1.73 5.09
N ASN A 165 -16.47 -2.04 4.29
CA ASN A 165 -17.81 -1.49 4.48
C ASN A 165 -18.57 -2.27 5.58
N GLU A 166 -19.81 -1.87 5.84
CA GLU A 166 -20.69 -2.51 6.84
C GLU A 166 -21.08 -3.97 6.50
N GLN A 167 -20.94 -4.37 5.24
CA GLN A 167 -21.13 -5.75 4.79
C GLN A 167 -19.85 -6.60 4.94
N GLY A 168 -18.74 -6.01 5.40
CA GLY A 168 -17.45 -6.65 5.53
C GLY A 168 -16.66 -6.75 4.21
N GLU A 169 -17.15 -6.16 3.12
CA GLU A 169 -16.47 -6.15 1.83
C GLU A 169 -15.34 -5.12 1.82
N ILE A 170 -14.22 -5.46 1.20
CA ILE A 170 -13.09 -4.54 1.08
C ILE A 170 -13.40 -3.46 0.04
N VAL A 171 -13.39 -2.20 0.46
CA VAL A 171 -13.64 -1.03 -0.38
C VAL A 171 -12.37 -0.30 -0.79
N GLY A 172 -11.28 -0.58 -0.13
CA GLY A 172 -9.98 0.01 -0.41
C GLY A 172 -8.89 -0.43 0.56
N VAL A 173 -7.74 0.21 0.45
CA VAL A 173 -6.59 0.01 1.36
C VAL A 173 -6.05 1.35 1.81
N LEU A 174 -5.83 1.49 3.12
CA LEU A 174 -5.09 2.58 3.72
C LEU A 174 -3.64 2.13 3.94
N SER A 175 -2.68 2.91 3.49
CA SER A 175 -1.26 2.56 3.58
C SER A 175 -0.40 3.75 4.01
N ILE A 176 0.69 3.46 4.70
CA ILE A 176 1.78 4.41 4.98
C ILE A 176 3.05 3.87 4.34
N SER A 177 3.74 4.74 3.62
CA SER A 177 5.07 4.51 3.07
C SER A 177 6.07 5.45 3.73
N ALA A 178 7.18 4.94 4.23
CA ALA A 178 8.24 5.72 4.85
C ALA A 178 9.62 5.19 4.44
N ARG A 179 10.65 6.06 4.46
CA ARG A 179 12.03 5.67 4.14
C ARG A 179 12.76 5.04 5.33
N SER A 180 12.27 5.21 6.56
CA SER A 180 12.92 4.69 7.76
C SER A 180 12.34 3.35 8.20
N PRO A 181 13.18 2.36 8.51
CA PRO A 181 12.74 1.10 9.10
C PRO A 181 12.31 1.21 10.57
N ASP A 182 12.71 2.26 11.29
CA ASP A 182 12.55 2.37 12.75
C ASP A 182 11.15 2.79 13.22
N VAL A 183 10.29 3.24 12.31
CA VAL A 183 8.95 3.78 12.62
C VAL A 183 7.87 2.68 12.72
N ARG A 184 8.18 1.45 12.40
CA ARG A 184 7.26 0.34 12.09
C ARG A 184 6.26 -0.01 13.19
N GLN A 185 6.71 -0.24 14.41
CA GLN A 185 5.86 -0.83 15.45
C GLN A 185 4.78 0.13 15.96
N ARG A 186 5.07 1.42 15.99
CA ARG A 186 4.11 2.46 16.38
C ARG A 186 3.05 2.72 15.32
N LEU A 187 3.39 2.58 14.04
CA LEU A 187 2.48 2.90 12.95
C LEU A 187 1.41 1.84 12.76
N LYS A 188 1.68 0.58 13.07
CA LYS A 188 0.72 -0.51 12.93
C LYS A 188 -0.58 -0.21 13.69
N GLU A 189 -0.47 0.04 14.99
CA GLU A 189 -1.63 0.26 15.85
C GLU A 189 -2.41 1.51 15.43
N ILE A 190 -1.70 2.60 15.09
CA ILE A 190 -2.32 3.85 14.66
C ILE A 190 -2.98 3.68 13.28
N LEU A 191 -2.33 2.95 12.37
CA LEU A 191 -2.88 2.67 11.05
C LEU A 191 -4.18 1.85 11.15
N ILE A 192 -4.19 0.82 11.99
CA ILE A 192 -5.40 -0.01 12.22
C ILE A 192 -6.50 0.82 12.90
N CYS A 193 -6.16 1.64 13.90
CA CYS A 193 -7.13 2.54 14.53
C CYS A 193 -7.71 3.55 13.52
N ALA A 194 -6.89 4.11 12.65
CA ALA A 194 -7.35 5.02 11.59
C ALA A 194 -8.27 4.32 10.59
N ALA A 195 -7.94 3.07 10.20
CA ALA A 195 -8.80 2.27 9.33
C ALA A 195 -10.19 2.05 9.94
N HIS A 196 -10.25 1.62 11.20
CA HIS A 196 -11.55 1.47 11.89
C HIS A 196 -12.30 2.79 12.04
N GLY A 197 -11.60 3.90 12.22
CA GLY A 197 -12.22 5.23 12.21
C GLY A 197 -12.85 5.57 10.85
N ILE A 198 -12.17 5.29 9.75
CA ILE A 198 -12.70 5.47 8.38
C ILE A 198 -13.91 4.56 8.14
N GLU A 199 -13.84 3.30 8.55
CA GLU A 199 -14.95 2.35 8.46
C GLU A 199 -16.19 2.81 9.25
N ALA A 200 -15.98 3.42 10.43
CA ALA A 200 -17.08 4.00 11.21
C ALA A 200 -17.77 5.18 10.51
N GLU A 201 -17.05 5.99 9.73
CA GLU A 201 -17.64 7.07 8.91
C GLU A 201 -18.59 6.49 7.84
N PHE A 202 -18.32 5.31 7.32
CA PHE A 202 -19.23 4.65 6.37
C PHE A 202 -20.57 4.29 7.02
N LEU A 203 -20.54 3.80 8.26
CA LEU A 203 -21.76 3.48 9.03
C LEU A 203 -22.61 4.73 9.27
N VAL A 204 -21.99 5.83 9.70
CA VAL A 204 -22.70 7.09 9.99
C VAL A 204 -23.35 7.66 8.72
N ALA A 205 -22.62 7.70 7.61
CA ALA A 205 -23.13 8.26 6.37
C ALA A 205 -24.29 7.44 5.76
N ASN A 206 -24.33 6.13 5.99
CA ASN A 206 -25.43 5.29 5.55
C ASN A 206 -26.67 5.46 6.42
N LEU A 207 -26.51 5.55 7.75
CA LEU A 207 -27.61 5.86 8.67
C LEU A 207 -28.30 7.20 8.34
N GLU A 208 -27.53 8.22 7.92
CA GLU A 208 -28.09 9.51 7.52
C GLU A 208 -28.89 9.45 6.20
N LYS A 209 -28.58 8.50 5.30
CA LYS A 209 -29.35 8.29 4.07
C LYS A 209 -30.68 7.58 4.32
N ASP A 210 -30.72 6.65 5.29
CA ASP A 210 -31.92 5.87 5.63
C ASP A 210 -32.95 6.69 6.43
N VAL A 211 -32.54 7.83 7.00
CA VAL A 211 -33.43 8.74 7.78
C VAL A 211 -34.04 9.84 6.90
N ARG A 212 -33.65 9.96 5.63
CA ARG A 212 -34.20 10.94 4.67
C ARG A 212 -35.17 10.30 3.68
#